data_29c5d1d1463961e0c50239d7717f2eea
#
_entry.id   29c5d1d1463961e0c50239d7717f2eea
#
_cell.length_a   1.000
_cell.length_b   1.000
_cell.length_c   1.000
_cell.angle_alpha   90.00
_cell.angle_beta   90.00
_cell.angle_gamma   90.00
#
_symmetry.space_group_name_H-M   'P 1'
#
loop_
_entity.id
_entity.type
_entity.pdbx_description
1 polymer ?
#
loop_
_entity_poly.entity_id
_entity_poly.type
_entity_poly.pdbx_seq_one_letter_code
_entity_poly.pdbx_strand_id
1 'polypeptide(L)'
;MKISLISLHGKMHGSSAGASKVFFAMANYLAQNHDVQAIYSDSAQGEPFFYAEPQVNLINLNAQKKFPRFKLQKIQRELYRGLSRIGLMKNYYDPVLVLKQKLVGRALREPLDDFSPDVVVAFGVSDLMSLNYSGAQYPVTLMCHSDAHRVYSNLTVLEKKALKTVERVQVLLPEYVSSLEGLNTNVVVIGNVVPQFETVTDSAQKKIIYLARIEKNKNQHLIVNAFASVDPQLRKDWQVEFYGSVSDQTYLADMNMLISQYGLTEQIRYCGATERPYEVLSSASICAFPSLNEGFPLAMTEAMSLGLAPIGLKSCSGVNQLIVDGHNGKLASTPDDFAAALEALMRDDELRKRFGLQAKEDVAQYSEASVWGAWERELLKFRRLK
;
A
#
# COMPACT_ATOMS: atom_id res chain seq x y z
N MET A 1 -9.58 -26.10 2.86
CA MET A 1 -10.07 -25.47 1.60
C MET A 1 -8.90 -25.32 0.64
N LYS A 2 -9.21 -25.28 -0.66
CA LYS A 2 -8.26 -24.90 -1.69
C LYS A 2 -8.42 -23.41 -2.01
N ILE A 3 -7.37 -22.62 -1.79
CA ILE A 3 -7.40 -21.16 -1.98
C ILE A 3 -6.34 -20.77 -2.98
N SER A 4 -6.72 -20.06 -4.05
CA SER A 4 -5.76 -19.46 -4.99
C SER A 4 -5.64 -17.97 -4.75
N LEU A 5 -4.44 -17.49 -4.42
CA LEU A 5 -4.10 -16.08 -4.39
C LEU A 5 -3.48 -15.69 -5.73
N ILE A 6 -3.94 -14.61 -6.36
CA ILE A 6 -3.39 -14.15 -7.64
C ILE A 6 -2.94 -12.68 -7.56
N SER A 7 -1.66 -12.42 -7.92
CA SER A 7 -1.06 -11.10 -8.04
C SER A 7 -0.18 -11.03 -9.30
N LEU A 8 -0.81 -10.73 -10.43
CA LEU A 8 -0.28 -10.99 -11.76
C LEU A 8 0.40 -9.77 -12.40
N HIS A 9 0.16 -8.59 -11.85
CA HIS A 9 0.63 -7.31 -12.41
C HIS A 9 1.57 -6.55 -11.46
N GLY A 10 1.87 -7.11 -10.29
CA GLY A 10 2.87 -6.60 -9.34
C GLY A 10 4.29 -7.10 -9.64
N LYS A 11 5.29 -6.41 -9.08
CA LYS A 11 6.67 -6.89 -9.03
C LYS A 11 6.88 -7.65 -7.73
N MET A 12 7.38 -8.88 -7.81
CA MET A 12 7.65 -9.73 -6.65
C MET A 12 9.14 -9.85 -6.35
N HIS A 13 9.98 -9.68 -7.37
CA HIS A 13 11.44 -9.72 -7.24
C HIS A 13 12.00 -8.29 -7.10
N GLY A 14 12.93 -8.11 -6.16
CA GLY A 14 13.62 -6.83 -5.95
C GLY A 14 12.68 -5.67 -5.54
N SER A 15 11.48 -5.97 -5.06
CA SER A 15 10.49 -4.97 -4.65
C SER A 15 9.99 -5.22 -3.24
N SER A 16 10.20 -4.25 -2.34
CA SER A 16 9.66 -4.21 -0.98
C SER A 16 8.25 -3.59 -0.92
N ALA A 17 7.48 -3.62 -2.02
CA ALA A 17 6.16 -3.02 -2.08
C ALA A 17 5.18 -3.64 -1.07
N GLY A 18 4.35 -2.82 -0.44
CA GLY A 18 3.40 -3.27 0.58
C GLY A 18 2.44 -4.36 0.11
N ALA A 19 1.94 -4.27 -1.14
CA ALA A 19 1.07 -5.30 -1.70
C ALA A 19 1.76 -6.67 -1.82
N SER A 20 3.05 -6.70 -2.19
CA SER A 20 3.83 -7.94 -2.24
C SER A 20 4.04 -8.51 -0.84
N LYS A 21 4.31 -7.67 0.17
CA LYS A 21 4.40 -8.07 1.58
C LYS A 21 3.11 -8.75 2.03
N VAL A 22 1.95 -8.14 1.75
CA VAL A 22 0.64 -8.71 2.10
C VAL A 22 0.36 -10.03 1.37
N PHE A 23 0.74 -10.13 0.09
CA PHE A 23 0.55 -11.35 -0.71
C PHE A 23 1.25 -12.56 -0.09
N PHE A 24 2.54 -12.44 0.22
CA PHE A 24 3.30 -13.53 0.82
C PHE A 24 2.89 -13.81 2.27
N ALA A 25 2.61 -12.77 3.07
CA ALA A 25 2.13 -12.95 4.44
C ALA A 25 0.78 -13.68 4.48
N MET A 26 -0.16 -13.33 3.59
CA MET A 26 -1.45 -14.01 3.48
C MET A 26 -1.29 -15.47 3.03
N ALA A 27 -0.44 -15.72 2.03
CA ALA A 27 -0.17 -17.07 1.55
C ALA A 27 0.40 -17.96 2.68
N ASN A 28 1.40 -17.46 3.40
CA ASN A 28 2.06 -18.18 4.48
C ASN A 28 1.09 -18.48 5.64
N TYR A 29 0.29 -17.50 6.04
CA TYR A 29 -0.69 -17.69 7.11
C TYR A 29 -1.76 -18.73 6.72
N LEU A 30 -2.37 -18.57 5.56
CA LEU A 30 -3.43 -19.47 5.13
C LEU A 30 -2.93 -20.91 4.88
N ALA A 31 -1.67 -21.09 4.46
CA ALA A 31 -1.09 -22.40 4.23
C ALA A 31 -0.91 -23.24 5.52
N GLN A 32 -1.05 -22.64 6.70
CA GLN A 32 -1.04 -23.40 7.96
C GLN A 32 -2.25 -24.31 8.13
N ASN A 33 -3.40 -23.94 7.54
CA ASN A 33 -4.68 -24.63 7.73
C ASN A 33 -5.40 -24.97 6.42
N HIS A 34 -4.88 -24.55 5.27
CA HIS A 34 -5.51 -24.68 3.96
C HIS A 34 -4.51 -25.09 2.89
N ASP A 35 -5.01 -25.66 1.78
CA ASP A 35 -4.22 -25.88 0.58
C ASP A 35 -4.14 -24.54 -0.17
N VAL A 36 -2.97 -23.94 -0.21
CA VAL A 36 -2.77 -22.60 -0.79
C VAL A 36 -1.90 -22.67 -2.03
N GLN A 37 -2.44 -22.14 -3.13
CA GLN A 37 -1.72 -21.83 -4.35
C GLN A 37 -1.54 -20.31 -4.45
N ALA A 38 -0.31 -19.83 -4.61
CA ALA A 38 0.01 -18.41 -4.76
C ALA A 38 0.61 -18.19 -6.16
N ILE A 39 -0.16 -17.55 -7.05
CA ILE A 39 0.20 -17.33 -8.45
C ILE A 39 0.57 -15.88 -8.67
N TYR A 40 1.76 -15.66 -9.21
CA TYR A 40 2.20 -14.34 -9.63
C TYR A 40 2.80 -14.38 -11.05
N SER A 41 3.11 -13.21 -11.61
CA SER A 41 3.77 -13.13 -12.90
C SER A 41 4.86 -12.06 -12.86
N ASP A 42 6.12 -12.48 -12.88
CA ASP A 42 7.29 -11.60 -12.91
C ASP A 42 8.35 -12.19 -13.84
N SER A 43 8.98 -11.33 -14.66
CA SER A 43 10.04 -11.75 -15.59
C SER A 43 11.43 -11.76 -14.96
N ALA A 44 11.58 -11.24 -13.74
CA ALA A 44 12.84 -11.29 -13.02
C ALA A 44 13.20 -12.75 -12.64
N GLN A 45 14.50 -13.00 -12.50
CA GLN A 45 15.03 -14.29 -12.06
C GLN A 45 15.41 -14.24 -10.58
N GLY A 46 15.52 -15.40 -9.96
CA GLY A 46 15.86 -15.58 -8.56
C GLY A 46 14.63 -15.71 -7.66
N GLU A 47 14.85 -15.63 -6.36
CA GLU A 47 13.79 -15.72 -5.36
C GLU A 47 13.01 -14.39 -5.25
N PRO A 48 11.71 -14.44 -4.93
CA PRO A 48 10.95 -13.26 -4.57
C PRO A 48 11.59 -12.54 -3.37
N PHE A 49 11.32 -11.23 -3.25
CA PHE A 49 11.85 -10.44 -2.13
C PHE A 49 11.32 -10.91 -0.77
N PHE A 50 10.06 -11.32 -0.72
CA PHE A 50 9.45 -11.89 0.49
C PHE A 50 9.43 -13.42 0.40
N TYR A 51 9.69 -14.07 1.52
CA TYR A 51 9.74 -15.51 1.63
C TYR A 51 8.35 -16.15 1.55
N ALA A 52 8.25 -17.27 0.84
CA ALA A 52 7.09 -18.14 0.83
C ALA A 52 7.41 -19.44 1.58
N GLU A 53 6.54 -19.82 2.52
CA GLU A 53 6.67 -21.09 3.25
C GLU A 53 6.59 -22.30 2.29
N PRO A 54 7.30 -23.41 2.60
CA PRO A 54 7.33 -24.59 1.71
C PRO A 54 5.97 -25.22 1.43
N GLN A 55 4.96 -24.99 2.29
CA GLN A 55 3.59 -25.47 2.13
C GLN A 55 2.82 -24.69 1.07
N VAL A 56 3.26 -23.49 0.71
CA VAL A 56 2.64 -22.67 -0.33
C VAL A 56 3.04 -23.20 -1.70
N ASN A 57 2.05 -23.60 -2.52
CA ASN A 57 2.31 -23.90 -3.93
C ASN A 57 2.52 -22.58 -4.70
N LEU A 58 3.78 -22.12 -4.76
CA LEU A 58 4.16 -20.86 -5.37
C LEU A 58 4.43 -21.02 -6.86
N ILE A 59 3.69 -20.30 -7.71
CA ILE A 59 3.77 -20.38 -9.17
C ILE A 59 4.07 -19.00 -9.77
N ASN A 60 5.19 -18.91 -10.51
CA ASN A 60 5.49 -17.77 -11.38
C ASN A 60 5.09 -18.08 -12.82
N LEU A 61 4.05 -17.46 -13.34
CA LEU A 61 3.61 -17.62 -14.73
C LEU A 61 4.64 -17.12 -15.76
N ASN A 62 5.48 -16.17 -15.35
CA ASN A 62 6.50 -15.58 -16.21
C ASN A 62 5.97 -15.12 -17.59
N ALA A 63 4.69 -14.72 -17.62
CA ALA A 63 3.96 -14.42 -18.85
C ALA A 63 4.56 -13.25 -19.63
N GLN A 64 5.26 -12.33 -18.94
CA GLN A 64 5.88 -11.14 -19.52
C GLN A 64 6.95 -11.49 -20.56
N LYS A 65 7.64 -12.64 -20.42
CA LYS A 65 8.63 -13.11 -21.41
C LYS A 65 8.02 -13.41 -22.78
N LYS A 66 6.73 -13.74 -22.82
CA LYS A 66 5.97 -14.05 -24.03
C LYS A 66 5.26 -12.85 -24.64
N PHE A 67 5.44 -11.64 -24.08
CA PHE A 67 4.76 -10.44 -24.56
C PHE A 67 5.31 -9.99 -25.92
N PRO A 68 4.43 -9.73 -26.91
CA PRO A 68 4.84 -9.14 -28.18
C PRO A 68 5.25 -7.67 -28.00
N ARG A 69 5.84 -7.08 -29.04
CA ARG A 69 6.25 -5.65 -29.03
C ARG A 69 5.09 -4.66 -28.92
N PHE A 70 3.83 -5.10 -28.99
CA PHE A 70 2.59 -4.28 -28.89
C PHE A 70 2.54 -3.08 -29.85
N LYS A 71 3.16 -3.12 -31.04
CA LYS A 71 3.25 -1.96 -31.94
C LYS A 71 1.87 -1.39 -32.31
N LEU A 72 0.94 -2.23 -32.78
CA LEU A 72 -0.41 -1.82 -33.16
C LEU A 72 -1.19 -1.27 -31.96
N GLN A 73 -1.13 -1.95 -30.81
CA GLN A 73 -1.81 -1.52 -29.58
C GLN A 73 -1.28 -0.18 -29.06
N LYS A 74 0.03 0.07 -29.22
CA LYS A 74 0.63 1.37 -28.86
C LYS A 74 0.10 2.49 -29.77
N ILE A 75 0.00 2.26 -31.08
CA ILE A 75 -0.59 3.23 -32.02
C ILE A 75 -2.07 3.50 -31.64
N GLN A 76 -2.85 2.45 -31.43
CA GLN A 76 -4.25 2.57 -31.02
C GLN A 76 -4.40 3.32 -29.69
N ARG A 77 -3.52 3.09 -28.72
CA ARG A 77 -3.50 3.80 -27.44
C ARG A 77 -3.26 5.30 -27.63
N GLU A 78 -2.31 5.69 -28.47
CA GLU A 78 -2.04 7.11 -28.74
C GLU A 78 -3.20 7.77 -29.47
N LEU A 79 -3.87 7.07 -30.40
CA LEU A 79 -5.11 7.53 -31.01
C LEU A 79 -6.22 7.77 -29.97
N TYR A 80 -6.45 6.81 -29.06
CA TYR A 80 -7.46 6.94 -27.98
C TYR A 80 -7.13 8.09 -27.03
N ARG A 81 -5.85 8.29 -26.70
CA ARG A 81 -5.39 9.43 -25.90
C ARG A 81 -5.66 10.77 -26.60
N GLY A 82 -5.41 10.84 -27.92
CA GLY A 82 -5.73 12.02 -28.72
C GLY A 82 -7.23 12.34 -28.71
N LEU A 83 -8.08 11.34 -28.99
CA LEU A 83 -9.54 11.47 -28.96
C LEU A 83 -10.07 11.87 -27.57
N SER A 84 -9.47 11.34 -26.52
CA SER A 84 -9.83 11.69 -25.14
C SER A 84 -9.49 13.14 -24.80
N ARG A 85 -8.34 13.66 -25.26
CA ARG A 85 -7.93 15.06 -25.03
C ARG A 85 -8.89 16.08 -25.66
N ILE A 86 -9.50 15.74 -26.79
CA ILE A 86 -10.49 16.59 -27.48
C ILE A 86 -11.93 16.26 -27.08
N GLY A 87 -12.13 15.45 -26.03
CA GLY A 87 -13.44 15.14 -25.46
C GLY A 87 -14.31 14.17 -26.28
N LEU A 88 -13.80 13.61 -27.37
CA LEU A 88 -14.54 12.68 -28.23
C LEU A 88 -14.60 11.24 -27.66
N MET A 89 -13.74 10.91 -26.72
CA MET A 89 -13.73 9.58 -26.09
C MET A 89 -13.54 9.72 -24.58
N LYS A 90 -14.53 9.24 -23.82
CA LYS A 90 -14.45 9.15 -22.35
C LYS A 90 -14.28 7.69 -21.93
N ASN A 91 -13.50 7.46 -20.87
CA ASN A 91 -13.34 6.14 -20.23
C ASN A 91 -12.87 5.01 -21.19
N TYR A 92 -11.94 5.31 -22.07
CA TYR A 92 -11.37 4.31 -22.96
C TYR A 92 -10.49 3.31 -22.18
N TYR A 93 -10.46 2.07 -22.65
CA TYR A 93 -9.52 1.07 -22.15
C TYR A 93 -8.16 1.19 -22.85
N ASP A 94 -7.07 0.94 -22.15
CA ASP A 94 -5.73 0.87 -22.76
C ASP A 94 -5.59 -0.48 -23.53
N PRO A 95 -5.47 -0.45 -24.88
CA PRO A 95 -5.37 -1.69 -25.67
C PRO A 95 -4.13 -2.54 -25.33
N VAL A 96 -3.05 -1.90 -24.88
CA VAL A 96 -1.83 -2.60 -24.45
C VAL A 96 -2.11 -3.34 -23.16
N LEU A 97 -2.78 -2.70 -22.18
CA LEU A 97 -3.14 -3.31 -20.91
C LEU A 97 -4.09 -4.50 -21.11
N VAL A 98 -5.14 -4.32 -21.92
CA VAL A 98 -6.11 -5.39 -22.23
C VAL A 98 -5.42 -6.58 -22.87
N LEU A 99 -4.51 -6.36 -23.83
CA LEU A 99 -3.79 -7.49 -24.44
C LEU A 99 -2.85 -8.19 -23.45
N LYS A 100 -2.17 -7.44 -22.57
CA LYS A 100 -1.39 -8.02 -21.48
C LYS A 100 -2.26 -8.89 -20.56
N GLN A 101 -3.40 -8.36 -20.11
CA GLN A 101 -4.36 -9.10 -19.27
C GLN A 101 -4.85 -10.38 -19.94
N LYS A 102 -5.14 -10.34 -21.24
CA LYS A 102 -5.54 -11.54 -22.02
C LYS A 102 -4.43 -12.58 -22.07
N LEU A 103 -3.17 -12.18 -22.30
CA LEU A 103 -2.03 -13.09 -22.37
C LEU A 103 -1.73 -13.72 -21.02
N VAL A 104 -1.78 -12.93 -19.94
CA VAL A 104 -1.62 -13.43 -18.57
C VAL A 104 -2.78 -14.36 -18.20
N GLY A 105 -4.02 -13.99 -18.54
CA GLY A 105 -5.20 -14.82 -18.29
C GLY A 105 -5.13 -16.19 -18.97
N ARG A 106 -4.63 -16.27 -20.21
CA ARG A 106 -4.41 -17.56 -20.89
C ARG A 106 -3.41 -18.43 -20.13
N ALA A 107 -2.33 -17.84 -19.61
CA ALA A 107 -1.32 -18.59 -18.84
C ALA A 107 -1.84 -18.97 -17.43
N LEU A 108 -2.83 -18.26 -16.92
CA LEU A 108 -3.45 -18.52 -15.61
C LEU A 108 -4.40 -19.72 -15.64
N ARG A 109 -4.97 -20.07 -16.80
CA ARG A 109 -6.03 -21.07 -16.94
C ARG A 109 -5.62 -22.44 -16.41
N GLU A 110 -4.52 -23.00 -16.93
CA GLU A 110 -4.03 -24.34 -16.59
C GLU A 110 -3.76 -24.50 -15.08
N PRO A 111 -2.96 -23.63 -14.41
CA PRO A 111 -2.76 -23.73 -12.97
C PRO A 111 -4.03 -23.70 -12.12
N LEU A 112 -5.04 -22.93 -12.54
CA LEU A 112 -6.32 -22.89 -11.83
C LEU A 112 -7.14 -24.16 -12.04
N ASP A 113 -7.21 -24.68 -13.27
CA ASP A 113 -7.95 -25.89 -13.58
C ASP A 113 -7.33 -27.11 -12.86
N ASP A 114 -6.01 -27.23 -12.83
CA ASP A 114 -5.28 -28.31 -12.15
C ASP A 114 -5.49 -28.27 -10.63
N PHE A 115 -5.46 -27.07 -10.05
CA PHE A 115 -5.65 -26.92 -8.61
C PHE A 115 -7.11 -26.98 -8.19
N SER A 116 -8.03 -26.50 -9.02
CA SER A 116 -9.49 -26.44 -8.76
C SER A 116 -9.81 -25.77 -7.41
N PRO A 117 -9.55 -24.45 -7.26
CA PRO A 117 -9.73 -23.75 -5.99
C PRO A 117 -11.20 -23.64 -5.59
N ASP A 118 -11.46 -23.58 -4.28
CA ASP A 118 -12.78 -23.25 -3.73
C ASP A 118 -13.07 -21.74 -3.86
N VAL A 119 -12.02 -20.93 -3.84
CA VAL A 119 -12.09 -19.47 -3.98
C VAL A 119 -10.77 -18.92 -4.55
N VAL A 120 -10.88 -17.88 -5.37
CA VAL A 120 -9.75 -17.10 -5.86
C VAL A 120 -9.73 -15.73 -5.19
N VAL A 121 -8.59 -15.34 -4.62
CA VAL A 121 -8.39 -13.99 -4.07
C VAL A 121 -7.54 -13.21 -5.05
N ALA A 122 -8.12 -12.21 -5.71
CA ALA A 122 -7.44 -11.35 -6.68
C ALA A 122 -6.92 -10.08 -5.98
N PHE A 123 -5.63 -9.78 -6.12
CA PHE A 123 -4.94 -8.69 -5.43
C PHE A 123 -5.12 -7.32 -6.10
N GLY A 124 -5.96 -7.22 -7.11
CA GLY A 124 -6.31 -5.96 -7.75
C GLY A 124 -7.21 -6.13 -8.96
N VAL A 125 -7.76 -5.02 -9.44
CA VAL A 125 -8.69 -5.02 -10.59
C VAL A 125 -8.04 -5.60 -11.85
N SER A 126 -6.76 -5.34 -12.09
CA SER A 126 -6.05 -5.91 -13.23
C SER A 126 -5.91 -7.44 -13.14
N ASP A 127 -5.79 -7.98 -11.92
CA ASP A 127 -5.74 -9.43 -11.70
C ASP A 127 -7.12 -10.06 -11.94
N LEU A 128 -8.19 -9.41 -11.46
CA LEU A 128 -9.57 -9.78 -11.77
C LEU A 128 -9.83 -9.79 -13.28
N MET A 129 -9.36 -8.78 -14.02
CA MET A 129 -9.50 -8.74 -15.47
C MET A 129 -8.76 -9.89 -16.16
N SER A 130 -7.56 -10.23 -15.69
CA SER A 130 -6.81 -11.39 -16.22
C SER A 130 -7.53 -12.69 -15.90
N LEU A 131 -8.09 -12.84 -14.70
CA LEU A 131 -8.91 -14.00 -14.33
C LEU A 131 -10.13 -14.13 -15.27
N ASN A 132 -10.86 -13.05 -15.53
CA ASN A 132 -12.00 -13.08 -16.46
C ASN A 132 -11.58 -13.48 -17.87
N TYR A 133 -10.40 -13.03 -18.33
CA TYR A 133 -9.87 -13.44 -19.65
C TYR A 133 -9.31 -14.88 -19.68
N SER A 134 -9.10 -15.53 -18.55
CA SER A 134 -8.76 -16.96 -18.51
C SER A 134 -9.96 -17.85 -18.86
N GLY A 135 -11.19 -17.34 -18.68
CA GLY A 135 -12.42 -18.09 -18.80
C GLY A 135 -12.68 -19.07 -17.64
N ALA A 136 -11.85 -19.05 -16.59
CA ALA A 136 -12.06 -19.84 -15.39
C ALA A 136 -13.27 -19.30 -14.60
N GLN A 137 -14.07 -20.19 -14.04
CA GLN A 137 -15.28 -19.88 -13.30
C GLN A 137 -15.13 -20.37 -11.85
N TYR A 138 -14.65 -19.49 -10.98
CA TYR A 138 -14.48 -19.74 -9.55
C TYR A 138 -15.04 -18.57 -8.75
N PRO A 139 -15.51 -18.78 -7.51
CA PRO A 139 -15.86 -17.69 -6.61
C PRO A 139 -14.65 -16.76 -6.40
N VAL A 140 -14.88 -15.45 -6.43
CA VAL A 140 -13.80 -14.45 -6.35
C VAL A 140 -14.00 -13.47 -5.21
N THR A 141 -12.94 -13.26 -4.42
CA THR A 141 -12.80 -12.10 -3.55
C THR A 141 -11.77 -11.17 -4.15
N LEU A 142 -12.14 -9.91 -4.41
CA LEU A 142 -11.23 -8.88 -4.91
C LEU A 142 -10.68 -8.08 -3.73
N MET A 143 -9.36 -7.91 -3.65
CA MET A 143 -8.69 -7.04 -2.69
C MET A 143 -8.39 -5.66 -3.29
N CYS A 144 -8.44 -4.63 -2.45
CA CYS A 144 -8.00 -3.28 -2.77
C CYS A 144 -6.84 -2.86 -1.86
N HIS A 145 -5.63 -2.73 -2.42
CA HIS A 145 -4.40 -2.35 -1.67
C HIS A 145 -4.04 -0.86 -1.78
N SER A 146 -4.92 -0.05 -2.33
CA SER A 146 -4.71 1.38 -2.55
C SER A 146 -5.91 2.17 -2.06
N ASP A 147 -5.85 3.49 -2.17
CA ASP A 147 -7.01 4.35 -1.98
C ASP A 147 -8.15 3.91 -2.92
N ALA A 148 -9.21 3.37 -2.33
CA ALA A 148 -10.33 2.79 -3.06
C ALA A 148 -11.15 3.87 -3.81
N HIS A 149 -11.26 5.09 -3.27
CA HIS A 149 -11.93 6.19 -3.98
C HIS A 149 -11.24 6.46 -5.32
N ARG A 150 -9.90 6.51 -5.32
CA ARG A 150 -9.11 6.71 -6.53
C ARG A 150 -9.19 5.52 -7.49
N VAL A 151 -9.14 4.29 -6.96
CA VAL A 151 -9.21 3.08 -7.78
C VAL A 151 -10.57 2.98 -8.47
N TYR A 152 -11.66 3.05 -7.71
CA TYR A 152 -13.00 2.75 -8.21
C TYR A 152 -13.62 3.91 -9.01
N SER A 153 -13.23 5.17 -8.76
CA SER A 153 -13.67 6.32 -9.59
C SER A 153 -13.11 6.29 -11.01
N ASN A 154 -11.94 5.66 -11.21
CA ASN A 154 -11.24 5.63 -12.49
C ASN A 154 -11.48 4.34 -13.32
N LEU A 155 -12.39 3.48 -12.90
CA LEU A 155 -12.66 2.22 -13.61
C LEU A 155 -13.28 2.45 -14.99
N THR A 156 -12.81 1.69 -15.96
CA THR A 156 -13.41 1.55 -17.26
C THR A 156 -14.76 0.81 -17.19
N VAL A 157 -15.57 0.90 -18.24
CA VAL A 157 -16.85 0.17 -18.33
C VAL A 157 -16.65 -1.35 -18.19
N LEU A 158 -15.56 -1.90 -18.76
CA LEU A 158 -15.25 -3.33 -18.67
C LEU A 158 -14.91 -3.75 -17.23
N GLU A 159 -14.11 -2.94 -16.52
CA GLU A 159 -13.74 -3.21 -15.12
C GLU A 159 -14.95 -3.10 -14.20
N LYS A 160 -15.83 -2.10 -14.40
CA LYS A 160 -17.10 -1.98 -13.67
C LYS A 160 -18.00 -3.19 -13.89
N LYS A 161 -18.05 -3.73 -15.12
CA LYS A 161 -18.79 -4.96 -15.40
C LYS A 161 -18.17 -6.17 -14.71
N ALA A 162 -16.84 -6.28 -14.70
CA ALA A 162 -16.12 -7.34 -13.99
C ALA A 162 -16.36 -7.29 -12.48
N LEU A 163 -16.38 -6.10 -11.88
CA LEU A 163 -16.65 -5.93 -10.44
C LEU A 163 -18.01 -6.47 -10.03
N LYS A 164 -19.02 -6.41 -10.90
CA LYS A 164 -20.37 -6.92 -10.61
C LYS A 164 -20.44 -8.45 -10.56
N THR A 165 -19.41 -9.15 -11.03
CA THR A 165 -19.35 -10.62 -11.06
C THR A 165 -18.54 -11.22 -9.92
N VAL A 166 -17.93 -10.41 -9.04
CA VAL A 166 -17.22 -10.92 -7.87
C VAL A 166 -18.16 -11.10 -6.70
N GLU A 167 -17.97 -12.14 -5.93
CA GLU A 167 -18.80 -12.44 -4.76
C GLU A 167 -18.52 -11.46 -3.62
N ARG A 168 -17.32 -10.89 -3.57
CA ARG A 168 -16.91 -9.99 -2.50
C ARG A 168 -15.81 -9.06 -2.91
N VAL A 169 -15.87 -7.82 -2.42
CA VAL A 169 -14.79 -6.83 -2.51
C VAL A 169 -14.31 -6.49 -1.11
N GLN A 170 -13.02 -6.66 -0.86
CA GLN A 170 -12.39 -6.18 0.37
C GLN A 170 -11.84 -4.78 0.16
N VAL A 171 -12.04 -3.92 1.16
CA VAL A 171 -11.41 -2.61 1.29
C VAL A 171 -10.68 -2.49 2.62
N LEU A 172 -9.69 -1.61 2.69
CA LEU A 172 -8.77 -1.52 3.83
C LEU A 172 -9.37 -0.76 5.02
N LEU A 173 -10.24 0.21 4.77
CA LEU A 173 -10.78 1.12 5.80
C LEU A 173 -12.28 1.38 5.56
N PRO A 174 -13.04 1.70 6.62
CA PRO A 174 -14.49 1.90 6.54
C PRO A 174 -14.92 2.98 5.53
N GLU A 175 -14.18 4.08 5.41
CA GLU A 175 -14.50 5.18 4.48
C GLU A 175 -14.56 4.72 3.02
N TYR A 176 -13.80 3.66 2.68
CA TYR A 176 -13.74 3.14 1.32
C TYR A 176 -14.97 2.37 0.86
N VAL A 177 -15.86 2.00 1.78
CA VAL A 177 -17.11 1.29 1.44
C VAL A 177 -17.96 2.12 0.47
N SER A 178 -18.06 3.43 0.70
CA SER A 178 -18.82 4.35 -0.15
C SER A 178 -18.32 4.41 -1.59
N SER A 179 -17.05 4.11 -1.86
CA SER A 179 -16.48 4.10 -3.22
C SER A 179 -17.01 2.97 -4.10
N LEU A 180 -17.68 1.99 -3.52
CA LEU A 180 -18.25 0.82 -4.20
C LEU A 180 -19.78 0.89 -4.36
N GLU A 181 -20.42 1.97 -3.95
CA GLU A 181 -21.86 2.17 -4.13
C GLU A 181 -22.24 2.05 -5.62
N GLY A 182 -23.23 1.21 -5.90
CA GLY A 182 -23.69 0.92 -7.27
C GLY A 182 -22.75 0.04 -8.11
N LEU A 183 -21.57 -0.36 -7.58
CA LEU A 183 -20.64 -1.27 -8.26
C LEU A 183 -20.75 -2.70 -7.73
N ASN A 184 -20.65 -2.87 -6.42
CA ASN A 184 -20.80 -4.15 -5.73
C ASN A 184 -21.33 -3.89 -4.32
N THR A 185 -22.28 -4.70 -3.88
CA THR A 185 -22.93 -4.53 -2.56
C THR A 185 -22.30 -5.41 -1.47
N ASN A 186 -21.50 -6.41 -1.84
CA ASN A 186 -20.89 -7.33 -0.89
C ASN A 186 -19.46 -6.88 -0.54
N VAL A 187 -19.37 -5.80 0.22
CA VAL A 187 -18.11 -5.18 0.63
C VAL A 187 -17.76 -5.59 2.06
N VAL A 188 -16.49 -5.95 2.29
CA VAL A 188 -15.94 -6.23 3.62
C VAL A 188 -14.77 -5.32 3.91
N VAL A 189 -14.67 -4.87 5.16
CA VAL A 189 -13.57 -4.04 5.63
C VAL A 189 -12.59 -4.91 6.39
N ILE A 190 -11.41 -5.10 5.83
CA ILE A 190 -10.30 -5.82 6.47
C ILE A 190 -9.02 -5.04 6.18
N GLY A 191 -8.40 -4.49 7.21
CA GLY A 191 -7.14 -3.74 7.09
C GLY A 191 -5.94 -4.67 6.82
N ASN A 192 -4.76 -4.06 6.68
CA ASN A 192 -3.52 -4.83 6.62
C ASN A 192 -3.03 -5.17 8.02
N VAL A 193 -2.26 -6.24 8.14
CA VAL A 193 -1.59 -6.61 9.39
C VAL A 193 -0.58 -5.55 9.79
N VAL A 194 -0.65 -5.14 11.05
CA VAL A 194 0.32 -4.28 11.71
C VAL A 194 1.07 -5.12 12.75
N PRO A 195 2.39 -5.25 12.64
CA PRO A 195 3.19 -5.95 13.65
C PRO A 195 2.96 -5.34 15.03
N GLN A 196 2.90 -6.19 16.05
CA GLN A 196 2.74 -5.74 17.43
C GLN A 196 4.07 -5.91 18.16
N PHE A 197 4.51 -4.89 18.88
CA PHE A 197 5.76 -4.89 19.65
C PHE A 197 5.45 -4.76 21.14
N GLU A 198 6.16 -5.48 21.98
CA GLU A 198 6.02 -5.37 23.45
C GLU A 198 6.60 -4.04 23.93
N THR A 199 7.74 -3.65 23.37
CA THR A 199 8.44 -2.41 23.74
C THR A 199 7.83 -1.19 23.05
N VAL A 200 7.98 -0.04 23.68
CA VAL A 200 7.64 1.29 23.14
C VAL A 200 8.93 2.07 22.96
N THR A 201 9.01 2.87 21.93
CA THR A 201 10.16 3.77 21.70
C THR A 201 10.25 4.80 22.82
N ASP A 202 11.46 5.27 23.07
CA ASP A 202 11.70 6.36 24.01
C ASP A 202 11.22 7.68 23.40
N SER A 203 10.21 8.28 24.00
CA SER A 203 9.63 9.57 23.59
C SER A 203 10.62 10.74 23.69
N ALA A 204 11.68 10.60 24.49
CA ALA A 204 12.73 11.60 24.63
C ALA A 204 13.70 11.69 23.45
N GLN A 205 13.66 10.70 22.54
CA GLN A 205 14.45 10.72 21.31
C GLN A 205 14.12 11.95 20.48
N LYS A 206 15.15 12.75 20.16
CA LYS A 206 14.99 13.98 19.33
C LYS A 206 15.19 13.66 17.85
N LYS A 207 14.38 12.71 17.35
CA LYS A 207 14.43 12.30 15.95
C LYS A 207 13.03 12.20 15.35
N ILE A 208 12.92 12.77 14.15
CA ILE A 208 11.77 12.66 13.26
C ILE A 208 12.13 11.70 12.15
N ILE A 209 11.29 10.73 11.89
CA ILE A 209 11.51 9.74 10.84
C ILE A 209 10.38 9.71 9.82
N TYR A 210 10.75 9.48 8.55
CA TYR A 210 9.81 9.13 7.50
C TYR A 210 10.34 7.97 6.67
N LEU A 211 9.66 6.84 6.78
CA LEU A 211 9.98 5.62 6.02
C LEU A 211 9.04 5.51 4.82
N ALA A 212 9.49 5.94 3.64
CA ALA A 212 8.72 5.95 2.41
C ALA A 212 9.63 6.07 1.19
N ARG A 213 9.15 5.65 0.01
CA ARG A 213 9.85 5.92 -1.25
C ARG A 213 10.06 7.43 -1.45
N ILE A 214 11.19 7.81 -2.03
CA ILE A 214 11.45 9.21 -2.37
C ILE A 214 10.76 9.52 -3.70
N GLU A 215 9.62 10.21 -3.61
CA GLU A 215 8.77 10.57 -4.76
C GLU A 215 7.76 11.67 -4.38
N LYS A 216 7.24 12.40 -5.35
CA LYS A 216 6.32 13.54 -5.15
C LYS A 216 5.08 13.20 -4.32
N ASN A 217 4.51 12.00 -4.48
CA ASN A 217 3.35 11.58 -3.70
C ASN A 217 3.61 11.47 -2.20
N LYS A 218 4.88 11.21 -1.82
CA LYS A 218 5.29 11.10 -0.41
C LYS A 218 5.64 12.44 0.24
N ASN A 219 5.79 13.50 -0.56
CA ASN A 219 5.81 14.89 -0.13
C ASN A 219 6.83 15.24 0.98
N GLN A 220 8.05 14.64 0.89
CA GLN A 220 9.12 14.89 1.87
C GLN A 220 9.46 16.38 1.99
N HIS A 221 9.28 17.16 0.92
CA HIS A 221 9.50 18.62 0.94
C HIS A 221 8.69 19.33 2.04
N LEU A 222 7.49 18.83 2.37
CA LEU A 222 6.69 19.41 3.44
C LEU A 222 7.38 19.28 4.81
N ILE A 223 8.02 18.14 5.08
CA ILE A 223 8.78 17.95 6.32
C ILE A 223 9.97 18.89 6.37
N VAL A 224 10.72 19.04 5.24
CA VAL A 224 11.87 19.94 5.15
C VAL A 224 11.45 21.39 5.41
N ASN A 225 10.37 21.86 4.77
CA ASN A 225 9.86 23.22 4.95
C ASN A 225 9.34 23.44 6.38
N ALA A 226 8.58 22.50 6.93
CA ALA A 226 8.07 22.58 8.29
C ALA A 226 9.21 22.61 9.32
N PHE A 227 10.21 21.76 9.17
CA PHE A 227 11.35 21.74 10.07
C PHE A 227 12.19 23.02 9.96
N ALA A 228 12.33 23.59 8.76
CA ALA A 228 13.03 24.86 8.53
C ALA A 228 12.35 26.02 9.26
N SER A 229 11.02 26.03 9.39
CA SER A 229 10.25 27.08 10.06
C SER A 229 10.24 26.98 11.58
N VAL A 230 10.64 25.82 12.17
CA VAL A 230 10.74 25.66 13.63
C VAL A 230 11.83 26.56 14.19
N ASP A 231 11.58 27.08 15.41
CA ASP A 231 12.55 27.88 16.18
C ASP A 231 13.97 27.22 16.14
N PRO A 232 15.00 27.94 15.65
CA PRO A 232 16.36 27.42 15.57
C PRO A 232 16.93 26.89 16.89
N GLN A 233 16.53 27.45 18.03
CA GLN A 233 16.98 27.00 19.35
C GLN A 233 16.37 25.64 19.71
N LEU A 234 15.12 25.39 19.30
CA LEU A 234 14.46 24.11 19.50
C LEU A 234 15.04 23.03 18.57
N ARG A 235 15.14 23.34 17.27
CA ARG A 235 15.54 22.35 16.26
C ARG A 235 17.00 21.91 16.31
N LYS A 236 17.90 22.69 16.96
CA LYS A 236 19.35 22.41 16.97
C LYS A 236 19.71 21.00 17.42
N ASP A 237 18.91 20.40 18.32
CA ASP A 237 19.15 19.07 18.87
C ASP A 237 18.36 17.98 18.12
N TRP A 238 17.55 18.34 17.14
CA TRP A 238 16.69 17.41 16.41
C TRP A 238 17.30 16.95 15.08
N GLN A 239 17.01 15.71 14.72
CA GLN A 239 17.41 15.11 13.45
C GLN A 239 16.16 14.70 12.67
N VAL A 240 16.21 14.82 11.35
CA VAL A 240 15.19 14.31 10.42
C VAL A 240 15.84 13.28 9.50
N GLU A 241 15.30 12.08 9.47
CA GLU A 241 15.83 11.00 8.64
C GLU A 241 14.77 10.48 7.67
N PHE A 242 15.13 10.44 6.38
CA PHE A 242 14.32 9.87 5.31
C PHE A 242 14.90 8.52 4.89
N TYR A 243 14.09 7.46 4.97
CA TYR A 243 14.43 6.12 4.52
C TYR A 243 13.52 5.67 3.40
N GLY A 244 14.08 5.00 2.40
CA GLY A 244 13.35 4.37 1.31
C GLY A 244 14.09 4.40 -0.02
N SER A 245 13.61 3.64 -0.99
CA SER A 245 14.16 3.65 -2.34
C SER A 245 13.78 4.92 -3.09
N VAL A 246 14.64 5.35 -4.00
CA VAL A 246 14.40 6.53 -4.85
C VAL A 246 13.61 6.10 -6.08
N SER A 247 12.38 6.60 -6.21
CA SER A 247 11.55 6.42 -7.40
C SER A 247 11.63 7.61 -8.35
N ASP A 248 12.04 8.78 -7.85
CA ASP A 248 12.16 10.03 -8.61
C ASP A 248 13.47 10.73 -8.24
N GLN A 249 14.49 10.60 -9.08
CA GLN A 249 15.82 11.19 -8.86
C GLN A 249 15.79 12.73 -8.90
N THR A 250 14.94 13.31 -9.74
CA THR A 250 14.78 14.77 -9.81
C THR A 250 14.22 15.30 -8.50
N TYR A 251 13.20 14.62 -7.95
CA TYR A 251 12.61 14.97 -6.66
C TYR A 251 13.61 14.87 -5.50
N LEU A 252 14.49 13.85 -5.51
CA LEU A 252 15.59 13.76 -4.52
C LEU A 252 16.57 14.92 -4.65
N ALA A 253 16.96 15.27 -5.89
CA ALA A 253 17.87 16.40 -6.12
C ALA A 253 17.25 17.72 -5.64
N ASP A 254 15.99 17.97 -5.95
CA ASP A 254 15.25 19.16 -5.49
C ASP A 254 15.17 19.20 -3.95
N MET A 255 14.92 18.05 -3.30
CA MET A 255 14.90 17.95 -1.84
C MET A 255 16.27 18.28 -1.23
N ASN A 256 17.37 17.75 -1.77
CA ASN A 256 18.71 18.03 -1.27
C ASN A 256 19.10 19.51 -1.47
N MET A 257 18.71 20.11 -2.59
CA MET A 257 18.90 21.53 -2.85
C MET A 257 18.15 22.38 -1.81
N LEU A 258 16.90 22.03 -1.51
CA LEU A 258 16.06 22.71 -0.50
C LEU A 258 16.70 22.62 0.91
N ILE A 259 17.17 21.44 1.30
CA ILE A 259 17.89 21.22 2.58
C ILE A 259 19.12 22.10 2.67
N SER A 260 19.91 22.19 1.58
CA SER A 260 21.09 23.05 1.51
C SER A 260 20.76 24.54 1.58
N GLN A 261 19.70 24.98 0.89
CA GLN A 261 19.23 26.38 0.91
C GLN A 261 18.82 26.83 2.32
N TYR A 262 18.25 25.94 3.13
CA TYR A 262 17.91 26.23 4.53
C TYR A 262 19.09 26.03 5.50
N GLY A 263 20.27 25.59 5.03
CA GLY A 263 21.42 25.30 5.89
C GLY A 263 21.19 24.12 6.86
N LEU A 264 20.41 23.12 6.45
CA LEU A 264 19.97 22.01 7.32
C LEU A 264 20.67 20.68 7.02
N THR A 265 21.78 20.69 6.32
CA THR A 265 22.51 19.48 5.88
C THR A 265 23.01 18.60 7.03
N GLU A 266 23.27 19.20 8.22
CA GLU A 266 23.69 18.47 9.41
C GLU A 266 22.49 17.85 10.18
N GLN A 267 21.27 18.31 9.91
CA GLN A 267 20.09 17.94 10.66
C GLN A 267 19.12 17.08 9.87
N ILE A 268 19.11 17.17 8.54
CA ILE A 268 18.22 16.42 7.65
C ILE A 268 19.03 15.53 6.72
N ARG A 269 18.75 14.23 6.73
CA ARG A 269 19.48 13.25 5.92
C ARG A 269 18.56 12.31 5.17
N TYR A 270 18.93 11.99 3.92
CA TYR A 270 18.45 10.82 3.22
C TYR A 270 19.41 9.65 3.49
N CYS A 271 18.89 8.58 4.09
CA CYS A 271 19.67 7.45 4.60
C CYS A 271 19.61 6.21 3.68
N GLY A 272 18.90 6.29 2.53
CA GLY A 272 18.74 5.15 1.64
C GLY A 272 17.63 4.20 2.05
N ALA A 273 17.53 3.06 1.36
CA ALA A 273 16.63 1.99 1.74
C ALA A 273 17.20 1.22 2.94
N THR A 274 16.33 0.67 3.78
CA THR A 274 16.73 -0.13 4.94
C THR A 274 16.14 -1.54 4.87
N GLU A 275 16.92 -2.53 5.29
CA GLU A 275 16.46 -3.90 5.51
C GLU A 275 15.98 -4.11 6.97
N ARG A 276 16.19 -3.11 7.84
CA ARG A 276 15.88 -3.14 9.27
C ARG A 276 14.89 -2.01 9.64
N PRO A 277 13.67 -2.01 9.07
CA PRO A 277 12.74 -0.90 9.26
C PRO A 277 12.39 -0.65 10.72
N TYR A 278 12.26 -1.70 11.52
CA TYR A 278 11.86 -1.58 12.92
C TYR A 278 12.97 -1.00 13.80
N GLU A 279 14.24 -1.31 13.51
CA GLU A 279 15.38 -0.72 14.24
C GLU A 279 15.46 0.79 14.00
N VAL A 280 15.29 1.23 12.74
CA VAL A 280 15.32 2.68 12.42
C VAL A 280 14.09 3.40 12.97
N LEU A 281 12.90 2.80 12.92
CA LEU A 281 11.71 3.37 13.54
C LEU A 281 11.88 3.51 15.05
N SER A 282 12.43 2.48 15.73
CA SER A 282 12.65 2.50 17.18
C SER A 282 13.66 3.56 17.64
N SER A 283 14.44 4.15 16.74
CA SER A 283 15.41 5.21 17.06
C SER A 283 14.78 6.62 17.04
N ALA A 284 13.49 6.75 16.82
CA ALA A 284 12.79 8.03 16.68
C ALA A 284 11.60 8.14 17.64
N SER A 285 11.09 9.34 17.83
CA SER A 285 9.89 9.61 18.65
C SER A 285 8.74 10.20 17.85
N ILE A 286 9.00 10.75 16.67
CA ILE A 286 7.97 11.33 15.79
C ILE A 286 8.02 10.62 14.43
N CYS A 287 6.87 10.14 13.95
CA CYS A 287 6.67 9.69 12.60
C CYS A 287 5.96 10.78 11.78
N ALA A 288 6.69 11.51 10.95
CA ALA A 288 6.10 12.52 10.08
C ALA A 288 5.67 11.87 8.75
N PHE A 289 4.37 11.92 8.42
CA PHE A 289 3.79 11.20 7.29
C PHE A 289 2.95 12.12 6.37
N PRO A 290 3.60 13.02 5.60
CA PRO A 290 2.93 14.04 4.79
C PRO A 290 2.45 13.53 3.42
N SER A 291 2.30 12.22 3.23
CA SER A 291 1.83 11.63 1.99
C SER A 291 0.53 12.28 1.48
N LEU A 292 0.45 12.49 0.17
CA LEU A 292 -0.74 13.07 -0.46
C LEU A 292 -1.83 12.02 -0.71
N ASN A 293 -1.45 10.74 -0.82
CA ASN A 293 -2.39 9.67 -1.12
C ASN A 293 -1.87 8.33 -0.59
N GLU A 294 -2.67 7.64 0.24
CA GLU A 294 -2.39 6.31 0.79
C GLU A 294 -3.69 5.49 0.85
N GLY A 295 -3.54 4.18 0.73
CA GLY A 295 -4.65 3.26 1.00
C GLY A 295 -4.70 2.83 2.47
N PHE A 296 -3.58 2.34 2.97
CA PHE A 296 -3.30 1.96 4.36
C PHE A 296 -1.79 2.07 4.54
N PRO A 297 -1.29 3.13 5.16
CA PRO A 297 0.14 3.43 5.24
C PRO A 297 0.88 2.52 6.21
N LEU A 298 1.38 1.37 5.72
CA LEU A 298 2.04 0.35 6.55
C LEU A 298 3.17 0.93 7.41
N ALA A 299 4.06 1.75 6.83
CA ALA A 299 5.18 2.31 7.58
C ALA A 299 4.73 3.23 8.72
N MET A 300 3.61 3.96 8.54
CA MET A 300 3.03 4.78 9.61
C MET A 300 2.43 3.90 10.71
N THR A 301 1.66 2.88 10.35
CA THR A 301 1.07 1.97 11.33
C THR A 301 2.12 1.13 12.06
N GLU A 302 3.21 0.77 11.40
CA GLU A 302 4.39 0.15 12.03
C GLU A 302 5.06 1.10 13.03
N ALA A 303 5.20 2.39 12.69
CA ALA A 303 5.69 3.39 13.63
C ALA A 303 4.74 3.60 14.83
N MET A 304 3.42 3.65 14.57
CA MET A 304 2.40 3.74 15.61
C MET A 304 2.47 2.53 16.57
N SER A 305 2.66 1.32 16.05
CA SER A 305 2.77 0.10 16.89
C SER A 305 4.04 0.06 17.74
N LEU A 306 5.06 0.82 17.36
CA LEU A 306 6.27 1.06 18.17
C LEU A 306 6.10 2.22 19.16
N GLY A 307 4.98 2.94 19.13
CA GLY A 307 4.70 4.05 20.04
C GLY A 307 5.30 5.40 19.61
N LEU A 308 5.59 5.60 18.33
CA LEU A 308 5.94 6.92 17.81
C LEU A 308 4.69 7.81 17.71
N ALA A 309 4.84 9.08 18.00
CA ALA A 309 3.78 10.07 17.78
C ALA A 309 3.64 10.39 16.27
N PRO A 310 2.51 10.06 15.63
CA PRO A 310 2.33 10.32 14.22
C PRO A 310 1.84 11.75 13.96
N ILE A 311 2.29 12.31 12.83
CA ILE A 311 1.72 13.52 12.23
C ILE A 311 1.46 13.29 10.75
N GLY A 312 0.28 13.64 10.26
CA GLY A 312 -0.12 13.45 8.87
C GLY A 312 -0.98 14.56 8.31
N LEU A 313 -1.43 14.39 7.05
CA LEU A 313 -2.32 15.33 6.40
C LEU A 313 -3.78 14.88 6.50
N LYS A 314 -4.67 15.78 6.91
CA LYS A 314 -6.13 15.56 6.97
C LYS A 314 -6.73 15.24 5.59
N SER A 315 -6.13 15.74 4.52
CA SER A 315 -6.54 15.50 3.14
C SER A 315 -6.11 14.13 2.59
N CYS A 316 -5.22 13.40 3.28
CA CYS A 316 -4.75 12.09 2.84
C CYS A 316 -5.68 11.01 3.40
N SER A 317 -6.49 10.43 2.51
CA SER A 317 -7.24 9.20 2.74
C SER A 317 -6.32 8.11 3.29
N GLY A 318 -6.79 7.26 4.15
CA GLY A 318 -5.95 6.26 4.82
C GLY A 318 -5.10 6.79 5.97
N VAL A 319 -4.54 7.99 5.92
CA VAL A 319 -3.84 8.64 7.04
C VAL A 319 -4.86 9.20 8.04
N ASN A 320 -5.84 9.94 7.53
CA ASN A 320 -6.87 10.60 8.33
C ASN A 320 -7.88 9.64 9.00
N GLN A 321 -7.85 8.34 8.65
CA GLN A 321 -8.65 7.31 9.30
C GLN A 321 -7.90 6.59 10.42
N LEU A 322 -6.57 6.67 10.41
CA LEU A 322 -5.70 6.00 11.38
C LEU A 322 -5.19 6.99 12.45
N ILE A 323 -5.00 8.26 12.07
CA ILE A 323 -4.72 9.34 13.01
C ILE A 323 -6.03 10.05 13.37
N VAL A 324 -6.33 10.09 14.66
CA VAL A 324 -7.40 10.90 15.25
C VAL A 324 -6.76 12.11 15.90
N ASP A 325 -6.98 13.29 15.30
CA ASP A 325 -6.29 14.53 15.75
C ASP A 325 -6.50 14.83 17.24
N GLY A 326 -5.41 15.08 17.94
CA GLY A 326 -5.39 15.36 19.38
C GLY A 326 -5.59 14.15 20.29
N HIS A 327 -5.92 12.98 19.73
CA HIS A 327 -6.08 11.72 20.47
C HIS A 327 -4.82 10.84 20.38
N ASN A 328 -4.47 10.37 19.19
CA ASN A 328 -3.34 9.48 18.96
C ASN A 328 -2.25 10.08 18.04
N GLY A 329 -2.35 11.36 17.68
CA GLY A 329 -1.42 12.06 16.81
C GLY A 329 -1.94 13.44 16.40
N LYS A 330 -1.36 13.99 15.33
CA LYS A 330 -1.75 15.28 14.75
C LYS A 330 -2.11 15.16 13.28
N LEU A 331 -3.20 15.85 12.88
CA LEU A 331 -3.61 16.00 11.48
C LEU A 331 -3.57 17.48 11.07
N ALA A 332 -2.79 17.77 10.05
CA ALA A 332 -2.66 19.11 9.49
C ALA A 332 -3.56 19.29 8.25
N SER A 333 -4.20 20.45 8.13
CA SER A 333 -5.00 20.84 6.97
C SER A 333 -4.20 21.65 5.96
N THR A 334 -3.19 22.40 6.43
CA THR A 334 -2.32 23.27 5.63
C THR A 334 -0.85 22.97 5.93
N PRO A 335 0.09 23.44 5.10
CA PRO A 335 1.52 23.38 5.41
C PRO A 335 1.89 24.07 6.74
N ASP A 336 1.26 25.19 7.05
CA ASP A 336 1.49 25.93 8.30
C ASP A 336 0.98 25.14 9.50
N ASP A 337 -0.19 24.49 9.41
CA ASP A 337 -0.69 23.59 10.45
C ASP A 337 0.27 22.41 10.66
N PHE A 338 0.87 21.89 9.59
CA PHE A 338 1.84 20.81 9.70
C PHE A 338 3.10 21.26 10.43
N ALA A 339 3.60 22.45 10.12
CA ALA A 339 4.74 23.04 10.81
C ALA A 339 4.44 23.29 12.31
N ALA A 340 3.31 23.87 12.61
CA ALA A 340 2.88 24.12 13.99
C ALA A 340 2.70 22.81 14.79
N ALA A 341 2.10 21.79 14.17
CA ALA A 341 1.92 20.47 14.78
C ALA A 341 3.27 19.78 15.02
N LEU A 342 4.21 19.87 14.05
CA LEU A 342 5.55 19.34 14.19
C LEU A 342 6.29 20.03 15.34
N GLU A 343 6.26 21.35 15.40
CA GLU A 343 6.88 22.12 16.48
C GLU A 343 6.29 21.78 17.85
N ALA A 344 4.98 21.64 17.97
CA ALA A 344 4.32 21.22 19.20
C ALA A 344 4.81 19.83 19.67
N LEU A 345 4.92 18.87 18.76
CA LEU A 345 5.47 17.54 19.07
C LEU A 345 6.96 17.62 19.44
N MET A 346 7.75 18.52 18.85
CA MET A 346 9.17 18.68 19.19
C MET A 346 9.36 19.29 20.59
N ARG A 347 8.46 20.17 21.01
CA ARG A 347 8.55 20.88 22.32
C ARG A 347 8.12 20.03 23.50
N ASP A 348 7.13 19.16 23.32
CA ASP A 348 6.40 18.49 24.40
C ASP A 348 6.62 16.97 24.36
N ASP A 349 7.48 16.47 25.26
CA ASP A 349 7.79 15.04 25.40
C ASP A 349 6.59 14.24 25.94
N GLU A 350 5.86 14.78 26.90
CA GLU A 350 4.68 14.12 27.45
C GLU A 350 3.55 14.01 26.40
N LEU A 351 3.43 14.99 25.52
CA LEU A 351 2.51 14.93 24.39
C LEU A 351 2.90 13.80 23.43
N ARG A 352 4.20 13.69 23.07
CA ARG A 352 4.70 12.59 22.23
C ARG A 352 4.43 11.23 22.86
N LYS A 353 4.75 11.09 24.15
CA LYS A 353 4.52 9.86 24.91
C LYS A 353 3.05 9.47 24.93
N ARG A 354 2.17 10.39 25.24
CA ARG A 354 0.72 10.16 25.26
C ARG A 354 0.20 9.73 23.90
N PHE A 355 0.56 10.46 22.82
CA PHE A 355 0.13 10.11 21.47
C PHE A 355 0.72 8.78 21.00
N GLY A 356 1.98 8.51 21.28
CA GLY A 356 2.61 7.25 20.92
C GLY A 356 1.97 6.04 21.60
N LEU A 357 1.66 6.13 22.90
CA LEU A 357 0.95 5.06 23.62
C LEU A 357 -0.45 4.83 23.06
N GLN A 358 -1.20 5.89 22.80
CA GLN A 358 -2.53 5.79 22.25
C GLN A 358 -2.50 5.27 20.78
N ALA A 359 -1.55 5.74 19.98
CA ALA A 359 -1.37 5.25 18.62
C ALA A 359 -1.10 3.74 18.58
N LYS A 360 -0.27 3.24 19.52
CA LYS A 360 0.00 1.81 19.66
C LYS A 360 -1.26 1.01 20.02
N GLU A 361 -2.05 1.51 20.97
CA GLU A 361 -3.31 0.88 21.37
C GLU A 361 -4.31 0.83 20.21
N ASP A 362 -4.47 1.93 19.49
CA ASP A 362 -5.43 2.03 18.39
C ASP A 362 -5.10 1.10 17.21
N VAL A 363 -3.81 0.89 16.91
CA VAL A 363 -3.43 -0.03 15.80
C VAL A 363 -3.38 -1.50 16.22
N ALA A 364 -3.55 -1.84 17.50
CA ALA A 364 -3.59 -3.22 17.98
C ALA A 364 -4.76 -4.03 17.38
N GLN A 365 -5.85 -3.35 16.99
CA GLN A 365 -6.96 -3.97 16.25
C GLN A 365 -6.54 -4.60 14.92
N TYR A 366 -5.43 -4.16 14.33
CA TYR A 366 -4.85 -4.69 13.09
C TYR A 366 -3.77 -5.75 13.35
N SER A 367 -3.76 -6.36 14.52
CA SER A 367 -2.85 -7.46 14.85
C SER A 367 -3.02 -8.64 13.87
N GLU A 368 -1.99 -9.45 13.75
CA GLU A 368 -2.00 -10.62 12.88
C GLU A 368 -3.19 -11.54 13.14
N ALA A 369 -3.47 -11.85 14.40
CA ALA A 369 -4.60 -12.68 14.79
C ALA A 369 -5.96 -12.07 14.39
N SER A 370 -6.12 -10.76 14.57
CA SER A 370 -7.36 -10.05 14.23
C SER A 370 -7.61 -10.04 12.72
N VAL A 371 -6.60 -9.64 11.94
CA VAL A 371 -6.71 -9.48 10.48
C VAL A 371 -6.86 -10.84 9.79
N TRP A 372 -5.98 -11.79 10.09
CA TRP A 372 -6.07 -13.10 9.45
C TRP A 372 -7.30 -13.88 9.90
N GLY A 373 -7.69 -13.76 11.19
CA GLY A 373 -8.95 -14.33 11.66
C GLY A 373 -10.17 -13.74 10.94
N ALA A 374 -10.17 -12.46 10.60
CA ALA A 374 -11.22 -11.86 9.78
C ALA A 374 -11.22 -12.42 8.34
N TRP A 375 -10.05 -12.54 7.72
CA TRP A 375 -9.91 -13.15 6.40
C TRP A 375 -10.39 -14.60 6.38
N GLU A 376 -9.98 -15.41 7.35
CA GLU A 376 -10.36 -16.81 7.43
C GLU A 376 -11.88 -16.96 7.56
N ARG A 377 -12.54 -16.18 8.44
CA ARG A 377 -14.00 -16.15 8.55
C ARG A 377 -14.70 -15.80 7.24
N GLU A 378 -14.15 -14.86 6.49
CA GLU A 378 -14.72 -14.45 5.21
C GLU A 378 -14.53 -15.52 4.13
N LEU A 379 -13.36 -16.14 4.05
CA LEU A 379 -13.08 -17.21 3.08
C LEU A 379 -13.87 -18.49 3.37
N LEU A 380 -14.07 -18.86 4.64
CA LEU A 380 -14.85 -20.04 5.03
C LEU A 380 -16.34 -19.98 4.61
N LYS A 381 -16.88 -18.78 4.34
CA LYS A 381 -18.25 -18.64 3.81
C LYS A 381 -18.42 -19.30 2.44
N PHE A 382 -17.37 -19.38 1.62
CA PHE A 382 -17.39 -20.04 0.31
C PHE A 382 -17.47 -21.57 0.41
N ARG A 383 -17.05 -22.16 1.52
CA ARG A 383 -17.18 -23.61 1.76
C ARG A 383 -18.64 -24.06 1.90
N ARG A 384 -19.55 -23.16 2.31
CA ARG A 384 -20.97 -23.43 2.54
C ARG A 384 -21.82 -23.30 1.28
N LEU A 385 -21.25 -22.85 0.16
CA LEU A 385 -21.95 -22.64 -1.10
C LEU A 385 -21.86 -23.86 -2.05
N LYS A 386 -21.15 -24.92 -1.64
CA LYS A 386 -21.13 -26.25 -2.26
C LYS A 386 -22.04 -27.20 -1.51
#